data_35519430fecb63c96cfd319f98202e73
#
_entry.id   35519430fecb63c96cfd319f98202e73
#
_cell.length_a   1.000
_cell.length_b   1.000
_cell.length_c   1.000
_cell.angle_alpha   90.00
_cell.angle_beta   90.00
_cell.angle_gamma   90.00
#
_symmetry.space_group_name_H-M   'P 1'
#
loop_
_entity.id
_entity.type
_entity.pdbx_description
1 polymer ?
#
loop_
_entity_poly.entity_id
_entity_poly.type
_entity_poly.pdbx_seq_one_letter_code
_entity_poly.pdbx_strand_id
1 'polypeptide(L)'
;MKWANILKIVNILIPIIGLGLTIFYEVCDTSCSALEGEFLGVELKVVGIFFMVALLVLIPLHSTRISALIGHLKTVMLAGALGGEMLLVRFQIVHETYCPFCLAFGLCIVILFAANFHRMNRYLALFALFAGVGAFALLFKGSALPLYR
;
A
#
# COMPACT_ATOMS: atom_id res chain seq x y z
N MET A 1 -27.68 3.85 5.65
CA MET A 1 -27.21 2.82 6.62
C MET A 1 -26.33 1.72 6.01
N LYS A 2 -26.66 1.16 4.84
CA LYS A 2 -25.87 0.06 4.21
C LYS A 2 -24.43 0.44 3.85
N TRP A 3 -24.18 1.61 3.28
CA TRP A 3 -22.84 2.06 2.87
C TRP A 3 -21.83 2.19 4.00
N ALA A 4 -22.26 2.65 5.18
CA ALA A 4 -21.36 2.80 6.33
C ALA A 4 -20.86 1.43 6.84
N ASN A 5 -21.71 0.41 6.78
CA ASN A 5 -21.35 -0.95 7.19
C ASN A 5 -20.42 -1.61 6.14
N ILE A 6 -20.71 -1.41 4.84
CA ILE A 6 -19.84 -1.90 3.77
C ILE A 6 -18.45 -1.29 3.89
N LEU A 7 -18.38 0.03 4.12
CA LEU A 7 -17.10 0.72 4.28
C LEU A 7 -16.29 0.22 5.49
N LYS A 8 -16.97 -0.09 6.60
CA LYS A 8 -16.31 -0.70 7.78
C LYS A 8 -15.75 -2.08 7.44
N ILE A 9 -16.54 -2.91 6.75
CA ILE A 9 -16.11 -4.26 6.33
C ILE A 9 -14.90 -4.16 5.40
N VAL A 10 -14.94 -3.31 4.36
CA VAL A 10 -13.84 -3.11 3.42
C VAL A 10 -12.57 -2.64 4.15
N ASN A 11 -12.69 -1.67 5.05
CA ASN A 11 -11.55 -1.14 5.79
C ASN A 11 -10.92 -2.15 6.76
N ILE A 12 -11.62 -3.21 7.15
CA ILE A 12 -11.08 -4.30 7.98
C ILE A 12 -10.58 -5.44 7.10
N LEU A 13 -11.40 -5.89 6.17
CA LEU A 13 -11.13 -7.09 5.37
C LEU A 13 -9.94 -6.90 4.42
N ILE A 14 -9.88 -5.77 3.71
CA ILE A 14 -8.81 -5.54 2.72
C ILE A 14 -7.42 -5.46 3.38
N PRO A 15 -7.19 -4.73 4.49
CA PRO A 15 -5.89 -4.79 5.16
C PRO A 15 -5.52 -6.18 5.70
N ILE A 16 -6.50 -6.99 6.14
CA ILE A 16 -6.25 -8.38 6.55
C ILE A 16 -5.80 -9.21 5.34
N ILE A 17 -6.47 -9.05 4.19
CA ILE A 17 -6.07 -9.73 2.95
C ILE A 17 -4.67 -9.27 2.53
N GLY A 18 -4.39 -7.97 2.54
CA GLY A 18 -3.07 -7.42 2.22
C GLY A 18 -1.96 -7.94 3.14
N LEU A 19 -2.25 -8.05 4.45
CA LEU A 19 -1.33 -8.66 5.41
C LEU A 19 -1.11 -10.15 5.12
N GLY A 20 -2.17 -10.89 4.80
CA GLY A 20 -2.08 -12.28 4.40
C GLY A 20 -1.23 -12.48 3.15
N LEU A 21 -1.39 -11.61 2.14
CA LEU A 21 -0.57 -11.63 0.92
C LEU A 21 0.91 -11.39 1.21
N THR A 22 1.25 -10.43 2.06
CA THR A 22 2.66 -10.14 2.41
C THR A 22 3.30 -11.25 3.22
N ILE A 23 2.56 -11.87 4.15
CA ILE A 23 3.04 -13.03 4.92
C ILE A 23 3.20 -14.25 4.00
N PHE A 24 2.24 -14.49 3.11
CA PHE A 24 2.30 -15.60 2.15
C PHE A 24 3.49 -15.44 1.21
N TYR A 25 3.78 -14.22 0.77
CA TYR A 25 4.95 -13.91 -0.04
C TYR A 25 6.27 -14.23 0.68
N GLU A 26 6.34 -13.99 1.99
CA GLU A 26 7.51 -14.33 2.82
C GLU A 26 7.76 -15.84 2.90
N VAL A 27 6.67 -16.62 2.97
CA VAL A 27 6.75 -18.10 3.09
C VAL A 27 7.00 -18.77 1.74
N CYS A 28 6.53 -18.18 0.64
CA CYS A 28 6.68 -18.71 -0.72
C CYS A 28 8.02 -18.28 -1.36
N ASP A 29 9.09 -18.88 -0.95
CA ASP A 29 10.51 -18.54 -1.29
C ASP A 29 10.92 -18.78 -2.75
N THR A 30 10.04 -19.10 -3.70
CA THR A 30 10.51 -19.73 -4.93
C THR A 30 10.31 -19.01 -6.25
N SER A 31 9.39 -18.07 -6.38
CA SER A 31 9.12 -17.51 -7.74
C SER A 31 9.01 -16.00 -7.80
N CYS A 32 8.91 -15.34 -6.67
CA CYS A 32 8.75 -13.88 -6.60
C CYS A 32 10.01 -13.14 -6.15
N SER A 33 11.08 -13.85 -5.80
CA SER A 33 12.39 -13.30 -5.44
C SER A 33 13.11 -12.60 -6.61
N ALA A 34 12.57 -12.68 -7.82
CA ALA A 34 13.10 -11.97 -8.97
C ALA A 34 12.96 -10.43 -8.88
N LEU A 35 12.14 -9.94 -7.97
CA LEU A 35 11.93 -8.51 -7.73
C LEU A 35 12.27 -8.19 -6.27
N GLU A 36 13.50 -7.82 -6.02
CA GLU A 36 13.92 -7.31 -4.71
C GLU A 36 13.82 -5.79 -4.71
N GLY A 37 13.10 -5.24 -3.75
CA GLY A 37 12.95 -3.80 -3.57
C GLY A 37 13.20 -3.42 -2.12
N GLU A 38 14.02 -2.39 -1.93
CA GLU A 38 14.26 -1.75 -0.64
C GLU A 38 13.75 -0.31 -0.66
N PHE A 39 13.10 0.06 0.41
CA PHE A 39 12.71 1.45 0.68
C PHE A 39 13.37 1.90 1.97
N LEU A 40 14.25 2.89 1.89
CA LEU A 40 15.08 3.35 3.02
C LEU A 40 15.97 2.25 3.64
N GLY A 41 16.39 1.25 2.86
CA GLY A 41 17.17 0.11 3.38
C GLY A 41 16.33 -0.95 4.12
N VAL A 42 15.00 -0.83 4.04
CA VAL A 42 14.05 -1.82 4.57
C VAL A 42 13.38 -2.52 3.40
N GLU A 43 13.31 -3.83 3.46
CA GLU A 43 12.64 -4.61 2.42
C GLU A 43 11.18 -4.20 2.25
N LEU A 44 10.73 -4.07 1.02
CA LEU A 44 9.40 -3.56 0.67
C LEU A 44 8.27 -4.39 1.30
N LYS A 45 8.48 -5.70 1.49
CA LYS A 45 7.54 -6.61 2.17
C LYS A 45 7.30 -6.19 3.63
N VAL A 46 8.37 -5.81 4.35
CA VAL A 46 8.28 -5.36 5.75
C VAL A 46 7.54 -4.04 5.83
N VAL A 47 7.82 -3.12 4.90
CA VAL A 47 7.08 -1.85 4.77
C VAL A 47 5.58 -2.11 4.54
N GLY A 48 5.24 -3.08 3.68
CA GLY A 48 3.86 -3.50 3.43
C GLY A 48 3.15 -4.04 4.67
N ILE A 49 3.83 -4.88 5.46
CA ILE A 49 3.29 -5.42 6.72
C ILE A 49 2.99 -4.28 7.70
N PHE A 50 3.97 -3.41 7.95
CA PHE A 50 3.79 -2.25 8.84
C PHE A 50 2.66 -1.34 8.38
N PHE A 51 2.55 -1.09 7.08
CA PHE A 51 1.50 -0.28 6.50
C PHE A 51 0.10 -0.86 6.75
N MET A 52 -0.11 -2.16 6.50
CA MET A 52 -1.41 -2.81 6.72
C MET A 52 -1.76 -2.90 8.20
N VAL A 53 -0.78 -3.19 9.07
CA VAL A 53 -0.98 -3.19 10.53
C VAL A 53 -1.35 -1.80 11.02
N ALA A 54 -0.67 -0.75 10.56
CA ALA A 54 -0.97 0.63 10.93
C ALA A 54 -2.40 1.02 10.52
N LEU A 55 -2.85 0.63 9.32
CA LEU A 55 -4.23 0.85 8.89
C LEU A 55 -5.24 0.14 9.81
N LEU A 56 -4.97 -1.11 10.21
CA LEU A 56 -5.84 -1.86 11.14
C LEU A 56 -5.91 -1.20 12.51
N VAL A 57 -4.80 -0.69 13.03
CA VAL A 57 -4.75 0.03 14.32
C VAL A 57 -5.52 1.36 14.26
N LEU A 58 -5.52 2.04 13.13
CA LEU A 58 -6.24 3.31 12.97
C LEU A 58 -7.77 3.16 12.95
N ILE A 59 -8.30 1.94 12.71
CA ILE A 59 -9.75 1.72 12.65
C ILE A 59 -10.44 1.98 14.00
N PRO A 60 -10.05 1.36 15.13
CA PRO A 60 -10.69 1.58 16.40
C PRO A 60 -10.48 3.00 16.95
N LEU A 61 -9.35 3.63 16.62
CA LEU A 61 -9.01 4.98 17.05
C LEU A 61 -9.90 6.07 16.40
N HIS A 62 -10.56 5.77 15.27
CA HIS A 62 -11.49 6.70 14.62
C HIS A 62 -12.72 7.06 15.48
N SER A 63 -12.99 6.30 16.55
CA SER A 63 -14.09 6.55 17.49
C SER A 63 -13.74 7.54 18.59
N THR A 64 -12.53 8.05 18.65
CA THR A 64 -12.05 8.94 19.70
C THR A 64 -12.16 10.42 19.34
N ARG A 65 -11.90 11.33 20.30
CA ARG A 65 -11.87 12.79 20.09
C ARG A 65 -10.87 13.24 19.02
N ILE A 66 -9.96 12.37 18.60
CA ILE A 66 -8.90 12.64 17.62
C ILE A 66 -9.31 12.17 16.20
N SER A 67 -10.59 11.93 15.95
CA SER A 67 -11.09 11.36 14.69
C SER A 67 -10.68 12.16 13.44
N ALA A 68 -10.59 13.48 13.52
CA ALA A 68 -10.17 14.33 12.40
C ALA A 68 -8.69 14.11 12.04
N LEU A 69 -7.79 14.03 13.03
CA LEU A 69 -6.37 13.77 12.83
C LEU A 69 -6.14 12.38 12.22
N ILE A 70 -6.86 11.38 12.73
CA ILE A 70 -6.81 10.00 12.22
C ILE A 70 -7.29 9.95 10.77
N GLY A 71 -8.34 10.72 10.43
CA GLY A 71 -8.82 10.85 9.06
C GLY A 71 -7.77 11.44 8.12
N HIS A 72 -7.05 12.49 8.55
CA HIS A 72 -5.95 13.06 7.78
C HIS A 72 -4.78 12.10 7.65
N LEU A 73 -4.38 11.44 8.74
CA LEU A 73 -3.30 10.44 8.72
C LEU A 73 -3.63 9.29 7.76
N LYS A 74 -4.84 8.75 7.82
CA LYS A 74 -5.30 7.72 6.89
C LYS A 74 -5.26 8.20 5.43
N THR A 75 -5.66 9.45 5.18
CA THR A 75 -5.60 10.06 3.84
C THR A 75 -4.16 10.11 3.33
N VAL A 76 -3.23 10.60 4.14
CA VAL A 76 -1.81 10.68 3.78
C VAL A 76 -1.22 9.30 3.52
N MET A 77 -1.52 8.33 4.38
CA MET A 77 -1.04 6.96 4.22
C MET A 77 -1.55 6.33 2.93
N LEU A 78 -2.86 6.36 2.68
CA LEU A 78 -3.44 5.72 1.48
C LEU A 78 -3.04 6.42 0.19
N ALA A 79 -3.02 7.75 0.16
CA ALA A 79 -2.64 8.50 -1.03
C ALA A 79 -1.13 8.38 -1.31
N GLY A 80 -0.30 8.44 -0.26
CA GLY A 80 1.15 8.24 -0.38
C GLY A 80 1.51 6.85 -0.86
N ALA A 81 0.86 5.81 -0.31
CA ALA A 81 1.04 4.44 -0.75
C ALA A 81 0.61 4.24 -2.21
N LEU A 82 -0.52 4.84 -2.63
CA LEU A 82 -0.94 4.81 -4.03
C LEU A 82 0.10 5.42 -4.96
N GLY A 83 0.72 6.54 -4.55
CA GLY A 83 1.83 7.15 -5.28
C GLY A 83 3.05 6.22 -5.41
N GLY A 84 3.40 5.52 -4.33
CA GLY A 84 4.45 4.50 -4.35
C GLY A 84 4.14 3.33 -5.28
N GLU A 85 2.90 2.82 -5.24
CA GLU A 85 2.46 1.73 -6.12
C GLU A 85 2.53 2.09 -7.60
N MET A 86 2.23 3.32 -7.97
CA MET A 86 2.37 3.79 -9.37
C MET A 86 3.81 3.63 -9.86
N LEU A 87 4.80 3.93 -9.02
CA LEU A 87 6.21 3.74 -9.37
C LEU A 87 6.62 2.27 -9.39
N LEU A 88 6.12 1.46 -8.45
CA LEU A 88 6.37 0.02 -8.42
C LEU A 88 5.82 -0.68 -9.67
N VAL A 89 4.61 -0.34 -10.08
CA VAL A 89 4.02 -0.85 -11.33
C VAL A 89 4.85 -0.41 -12.54
N ARG A 90 5.25 0.87 -12.60
CA ARG A 90 6.13 1.35 -13.67
C ARG A 90 7.45 0.61 -13.69
N PHE A 91 8.07 0.35 -12.53
CA PHE A 91 9.32 -0.40 -12.43
C PHE A 91 9.16 -1.82 -12.97
N GLN A 92 8.07 -2.51 -12.63
CA GLN A 92 7.76 -3.84 -13.15
C GLN A 92 7.58 -3.86 -14.67
N ILE A 93 6.92 -2.85 -15.22
CA ILE A 93 6.71 -2.73 -16.68
C ILE A 93 8.04 -2.47 -17.40
N VAL A 94 8.88 -1.58 -16.88
CA VAL A 94 10.18 -1.23 -17.51
C VAL A 94 11.14 -2.41 -17.50
N HIS A 95 11.13 -3.24 -16.45
CA HIS A 95 12.01 -4.40 -16.32
C HIS A 95 11.39 -5.70 -16.81
N GLU A 96 10.17 -5.65 -17.38
CA GLU A 96 9.41 -6.82 -17.85
C GLU A 96 9.28 -7.93 -16.79
N THR A 97 9.33 -7.56 -15.53
CA THR A 97 9.32 -8.50 -14.38
C THR A 97 8.06 -8.24 -13.56
N TYR A 98 7.08 -9.12 -13.68
CA TYR A 98 5.79 -8.98 -13.01
C TYR A 98 5.72 -9.83 -11.75
N CYS A 99 5.49 -9.18 -10.60
CA CYS A 99 5.23 -9.86 -9.34
C CYS A 99 3.71 -9.87 -9.07
N PRO A 100 3.03 -11.03 -9.14
CA PRO A 100 1.59 -11.10 -8.92
C PRO A 100 1.18 -10.67 -7.51
N PHE A 101 2.02 -10.91 -6.50
CA PHE A 101 1.76 -10.51 -5.13
C PHE A 101 1.85 -8.99 -4.94
N CYS A 102 2.86 -8.35 -5.56
CA CYS A 102 2.97 -6.88 -5.54
C CYS A 102 1.77 -6.24 -6.22
N LEU A 103 1.32 -6.78 -7.36
CA LEU A 103 0.13 -6.29 -8.06
C LEU A 103 -1.15 -6.50 -7.25
N ALA A 104 -1.30 -7.66 -6.57
CA ALA A 104 -2.44 -7.93 -5.70
C ALA A 104 -2.44 -6.99 -4.47
N PHE A 105 -1.27 -6.73 -3.89
CA PHE A 105 -1.12 -5.78 -2.80
C PHE A 105 -1.47 -4.35 -3.25
N GLY A 106 -0.96 -3.92 -4.39
CA GLY A 106 -1.30 -2.63 -5.00
C GLY A 106 -2.80 -2.50 -5.26
N LEU A 107 -3.46 -3.57 -5.72
CA LEU A 107 -4.91 -3.60 -5.88
C LEU A 107 -5.65 -3.38 -4.55
N CYS A 108 -5.17 -3.97 -3.45
CA CYS A 108 -5.71 -3.71 -2.12
C CYS A 108 -5.63 -2.22 -1.74
N ILE A 109 -4.51 -1.56 -2.03
CA ILE A 109 -4.33 -0.12 -1.81
C ILE A 109 -5.30 0.70 -2.66
N VAL A 110 -5.46 0.37 -3.94
CA VAL A 110 -6.42 1.04 -4.85
C VAL A 110 -7.85 0.91 -4.32
N ILE A 111 -8.27 -0.27 -3.90
CA ILE A 111 -9.62 -0.52 -3.35
C ILE A 111 -9.82 0.31 -2.07
N LEU A 112 -8.85 0.31 -1.14
CA LEU A 112 -8.92 1.09 0.09
C LEU A 112 -8.98 2.59 -0.18
N PHE A 113 -8.18 3.08 -1.11
CA PHE A 113 -8.19 4.48 -1.52
C PHE A 113 -9.54 4.87 -2.12
N ALA A 114 -10.04 4.11 -3.09
CA ALA A 114 -11.32 4.36 -3.74
C ALA A 114 -12.51 4.33 -2.75
N ALA A 115 -12.54 3.34 -1.86
CA ALA A 115 -13.58 3.21 -0.84
C ALA A 115 -13.61 4.40 0.14
N ASN A 116 -12.45 4.98 0.45
CA ASN A 116 -12.36 6.10 1.38
C ASN A 116 -12.33 7.48 0.71
N PHE A 117 -12.25 7.54 -0.62
CA PHE A 117 -12.04 8.78 -1.39
C PHE A 117 -13.04 9.89 -1.06
N HIS A 118 -14.34 9.55 -0.91
CA HIS A 118 -15.38 10.54 -0.58
C HIS A 118 -15.23 11.19 0.80
N ARG A 119 -14.46 10.58 1.70
CA ARG A 119 -14.20 11.07 3.05
C ARG A 119 -12.84 11.76 3.20
N MET A 120 -12.03 11.73 2.15
CA MET A 120 -10.70 12.31 2.13
C MET A 120 -10.72 13.80 1.76
N ASN A 121 -9.82 14.57 2.37
CA ASN A 121 -9.52 15.90 1.89
C ASN A 121 -8.75 15.78 0.57
N ARG A 122 -9.35 16.26 -0.54
CA ARG A 122 -8.81 16.10 -1.90
C ARG A 122 -7.45 16.77 -2.07
N TYR A 123 -7.24 17.94 -1.48
CA TYR A 123 -5.95 18.65 -1.56
C TYR A 123 -4.86 17.89 -0.81
N LEU A 124 -5.17 17.40 0.38
CA LEU A 124 -4.25 16.59 1.17
C LEU A 124 -3.92 15.27 0.48
N ALA A 125 -4.92 14.60 -0.12
CA ALA A 125 -4.72 13.38 -0.87
C ALA A 125 -3.82 13.60 -2.09
N LEU A 126 -4.06 14.68 -2.85
CA LEU A 126 -3.25 15.03 -4.01
C LEU A 126 -1.78 15.32 -3.61
N PHE A 127 -1.60 16.13 -2.56
CA PHE A 127 -0.26 16.42 -2.04
C PHE A 127 0.46 15.16 -1.56
N ALA A 128 -0.22 14.30 -0.80
CA ALA A 128 0.35 13.05 -0.30
C ALA A 128 0.68 12.06 -1.42
N LEU A 129 -0.13 12.02 -2.48
CA LEU A 129 0.13 11.19 -3.66
C LEU A 129 1.42 11.63 -4.35
N PHE A 130 1.59 12.91 -4.63
CA PHE A 130 2.82 13.42 -5.25
C PHE A 130 4.04 13.27 -4.33
N ALA A 131 3.86 13.47 -3.03
CA ALA A 131 4.90 13.21 -2.04
C ALA A 131 5.31 11.73 -2.01
N GLY A 132 4.35 10.81 -2.11
CA GLY A 132 4.58 9.37 -2.23
C GLY A 132 5.37 9.01 -3.49
N VAL A 133 4.96 9.54 -4.65
CA VAL A 133 5.70 9.38 -5.91
C VAL A 133 7.14 9.89 -5.75
N GLY A 134 7.31 11.10 -5.22
CA GLY A 134 8.64 11.70 -5.03
C GLY A 134 9.51 10.92 -4.05
N ALA A 135 8.95 10.50 -2.91
CA ALA A 135 9.66 9.71 -1.92
C ALA A 135 10.13 8.35 -2.49
N PHE A 136 9.24 7.64 -3.19
CA PHE A 136 9.61 6.39 -3.85
C PHE A 136 10.63 6.61 -4.98
N ALA A 137 10.50 7.66 -5.78
CA ALA A 137 11.46 7.97 -6.85
C ALA A 137 12.88 8.22 -6.33
N LEU A 138 13.00 8.79 -5.13
CA LEU A 138 14.30 9.14 -4.53
C LEU A 138 14.88 8.05 -3.64
N LEU A 139 14.03 7.30 -2.94
CA LEU A 139 14.44 6.40 -1.86
C LEU A 139 14.29 4.92 -2.20
N PHE A 140 13.55 4.59 -3.27
CA PHE A 140 13.39 3.22 -3.71
C PHE A 140 14.63 2.73 -4.47
N LYS A 141 15.17 1.60 -4.01
CA LYS A 141 16.22 0.86 -4.69
C LYS A 141 15.67 -0.51 -5.06
N GLY A 142 15.37 -0.69 -6.34
CA GLY A 142 14.92 -1.97 -6.89
C GLY A 142 16.03 -2.65 -7.65
N SER A 143 16.20 -3.95 -7.44
CA SER A 143 17.00 -4.82 -8.29
C SER A 143 16.09 -5.85 -8.93
N ALA A 144 16.14 -5.96 -10.25
CA ALA A 144 15.53 -7.06 -10.97
C ALA A 144 16.64 -8.08 -11.23
N LEU A 145 16.54 -9.24 -10.58
CA LEU A 145 17.43 -10.37 -10.91
C LEU A 145 17.04 -10.89 -12.30
N PRO A 146 17.99 -10.95 -13.25
CA PRO A 146 17.68 -11.51 -14.57
C PRO A 146 17.27 -12.98 -14.38
N LEU A 147 16.04 -13.29 -14.73
CA LEU A 147 15.60 -14.66 -14.90
C LEU A 147 16.44 -15.23 -16.06
N TYR A 148 17.47 -16.01 -15.74
CA TYR A 148 18.15 -16.80 -16.74
C TYR A 148 17.13 -17.76 -17.37
N ARG A 149 16.79 -17.46 -18.62
CA ARG A 149 16.09 -18.39 -19.51
C ARG A 149 17.02 -19.52 -19.91
#